data_2bfda4a30ab8ad1078a4294239cc37e0
#
_entry.id   2bfda4a30ab8ad1078a4294239cc37e0
#
_cell.length_a   1.000
_cell.length_b   1.000
_cell.length_c   1.000
_cell.angle_alpha   90.00
_cell.angle_beta   90.00
_cell.angle_gamma   90.00
#
_symmetry.space_group_name_H-M   'P 1'
#
loop_
_entity.id
_entity.type
_entity.pdbx_description
1 polymer ?
#
loop_
_entity_poly.entity_id
_entity_poly.type
_entity_poly.pdbx_seq_one_letter_code
_entity_poly.pdbx_strand_id
1 'polypeptide(L)'
;KGEIVIVLAGLKDKKELEARVKELMKAVGIPEEFYNRYPHQFSGGQRQRIGIARAIALNPKLIVCDEPVSALDVSIQSQVLNLLKDLQEEYRLTYLFISHDLSVVKFIADRVCVMFLGSVCEVGETKKLYDHPLHPYTRFLMNAIPKADPHLRTKEKELLSGEIPSPVNPPSGCKFHTRCPYAQEICGKEQPPCRTFGDRKVFCHFPLGEKE
;
A
#
# COMPACT_ATOMS: atom_id res chain seq x y z
N LYS A 1 22.23 -11.08 12.67
CA LYS A 1 21.14 -11.40 11.70
C LYS A 1 21.17 -10.48 10.49
N GLY A 2 21.47 -9.18 10.63
CA GLY A 2 21.81 -8.30 9.52
C GLY A 2 23.13 -8.69 8.85
N GLU A 3 24.09 -9.17 9.60
CA GLU A 3 25.38 -9.67 9.12
C GLU A 3 25.24 -10.76 8.05
N ILE A 4 24.28 -11.67 8.18
CA ILE A 4 24.05 -12.76 7.22
C ILE A 4 23.70 -12.20 5.83
N VAL A 5 22.86 -11.18 5.76
CA VAL A 5 22.45 -10.56 4.49
C VAL A 5 23.64 -9.89 3.81
N ILE A 6 24.47 -9.19 4.58
CA ILE A 6 25.63 -8.47 4.05
C ILE A 6 26.74 -9.42 3.62
N VAL A 7 26.95 -10.52 4.34
CA VAL A 7 27.88 -11.59 3.92
C VAL A 7 27.45 -12.21 2.59
N LEU A 8 26.15 -12.44 2.38
CA LEU A 8 25.61 -12.90 1.10
C LEU A 8 25.83 -11.90 -0.04
N ALA A 9 25.96 -10.60 0.29
CA ALA A 9 26.30 -9.54 -0.68
C ALA A 9 27.80 -9.48 -1.02
N GLY A 10 28.64 -10.35 -0.46
CA GLY A 10 30.07 -10.45 -0.77
C GLY A 10 31.00 -9.68 0.18
N LEU A 11 30.51 -8.99 1.19
CA LEU A 11 31.34 -8.38 2.23
C LEU A 11 31.86 -9.48 3.17
N LYS A 12 33.16 -9.67 3.18
CA LYS A 12 33.85 -10.73 3.99
C LYS A 12 34.64 -10.14 5.16
N ASP A 13 35.03 -8.87 5.08
CA ASP A 13 35.74 -8.22 6.18
C ASP A 13 34.79 -7.83 7.31
N LYS A 14 35.09 -8.28 8.51
CA LYS A 14 34.27 -8.00 9.71
C LYS A 14 34.17 -6.50 10.02
N LYS A 15 35.22 -5.72 9.76
CA LYS A 15 35.22 -4.27 9.99
C LYS A 15 34.35 -3.53 9.01
N GLU A 16 34.39 -3.92 7.72
CA GLU A 16 33.52 -3.37 6.68
C GLU A 16 32.05 -3.69 6.95
N LEU A 17 31.79 -4.91 7.39
CA LEU A 17 30.47 -5.40 7.75
C LEU A 17 29.88 -4.62 8.94
N GLU A 18 30.69 -4.41 10.00
CA GLU A 18 30.27 -3.62 11.15
C GLU A 18 30.01 -2.15 10.77
N ALA A 19 30.88 -1.55 9.96
CA ALA A 19 30.70 -0.19 9.46
C ALA A 19 29.40 -0.05 8.67
N ARG A 20 29.11 -0.98 7.77
CA ARG A 20 27.88 -0.98 6.97
C ARG A 20 26.62 -1.16 7.84
N VAL A 21 26.65 -2.01 8.85
CA VAL A 21 25.53 -2.17 9.78
C VAL A 21 25.28 -0.88 10.55
N LYS A 22 26.31 -0.20 11.05
CA LYS A 22 26.17 1.07 11.76
C LYS A 22 25.62 2.18 10.86
N GLU A 23 26.06 2.25 9.60
CA GLU A 23 25.52 3.16 8.60
C GLU A 23 24.02 2.92 8.39
N LEU A 24 23.61 1.67 8.22
CA LEU A 24 22.19 1.30 8.05
C LEU A 24 21.37 1.60 9.31
N MET A 25 21.92 1.36 10.51
CA MET A 25 21.27 1.72 11.77
C MET A 25 21.03 3.25 11.84
N LYS A 26 22.03 4.06 11.47
CA LYS A 26 21.91 5.50 11.41
C LYS A 26 20.84 5.95 10.42
N ALA A 27 20.83 5.38 9.21
CA ALA A 27 19.85 5.69 8.16
C ALA A 27 18.40 5.48 8.61
N VAL A 28 18.15 4.48 9.46
CA VAL A 28 16.81 4.20 9.99
C VAL A 28 16.55 4.77 11.40
N GLY A 29 17.48 5.57 11.94
CA GLY A 29 17.34 6.21 13.25
C GLY A 29 17.38 5.24 14.43
N ILE A 30 18.20 4.18 14.35
CA ILE A 30 18.47 3.25 15.44
C ILE A 30 19.84 3.61 16.06
N PRO A 31 19.93 3.88 17.37
CA PRO A 31 21.20 4.19 18.04
C PRO A 31 22.23 3.08 17.91
N GLU A 32 23.49 3.45 17.66
CA GLU A 32 24.59 2.46 17.51
C GLU A 32 24.80 1.60 18.77
N GLU A 33 24.52 2.13 19.95
CA GLU A 33 24.60 1.38 21.22
C GLU A 33 23.66 0.15 21.25
N PHE A 34 22.69 0.08 20.34
CA PHE A 34 21.76 -1.04 20.23
C PHE A 34 22.29 -2.17 19.33
N TYR A 35 23.50 -2.04 18.77
CA TYR A 35 24.10 -3.01 17.86
C TYR A 35 24.08 -4.45 18.38
N ASN A 36 24.35 -4.65 19.67
CA ASN A 36 24.40 -5.96 20.32
C ASN A 36 23.06 -6.44 20.89
N ARG A 37 21.96 -5.70 20.71
CA ARG A 37 20.66 -6.08 21.25
C ARG A 37 20.00 -7.20 20.47
N TYR A 38 19.25 -8.03 21.18
CA TYR A 38 18.41 -9.06 20.59
C TYR A 38 17.06 -8.52 20.12
N PRO A 39 16.40 -9.14 19.13
CA PRO A 39 15.13 -8.66 18.56
C PRO A 39 14.03 -8.41 19.59
N HIS A 40 13.94 -9.20 20.64
CA HIS A 40 12.94 -9.04 21.72
C HIS A 40 13.15 -7.80 22.61
N GLN A 41 14.33 -7.19 22.54
CA GLN A 41 14.69 -5.98 23.29
C GLN A 41 14.32 -4.68 22.55
N PHE A 42 13.71 -4.79 21.36
CA PHE A 42 13.27 -3.66 20.55
C PHE A 42 11.75 -3.50 20.60
N SER A 43 11.27 -2.26 20.57
CA SER A 43 9.87 -1.94 20.39
C SER A 43 9.37 -2.37 18.99
N GLY A 44 8.03 -2.39 18.79
CA GLY A 44 7.43 -2.69 17.48
C GLY A 44 7.96 -1.79 16.37
N GLY A 45 7.97 -0.48 16.58
CA GLY A 45 8.49 0.50 15.64
C GLY A 45 10.00 0.35 15.38
N GLN A 46 10.79 0.04 16.41
CA GLN A 46 12.23 -0.23 16.22
C GLN A 46 12.47 -1.50 15.42
N ARG A 47 11.70 -2.57 15.65
CA ARG A 47 11.77 -3.79 14.82
C ARG A 47 11.42 -3.52 13.37
N GLN A 48 10.42 -2.66 13.11
CA GLN A 48 10.07 -2.26 11.77
C GLN A 48 11.19 -1.49 11.08
N ARG A 49 11.83 -0.53 11.77
CA ARG A 49 13.00 0.21 11.27
C ARG A 49 14.16 -0.73 10.95
N ILE A 50 14.42 -1.74 11.77
CA ILE A 50 15.42 -2.78 11.48
C ILE A 50 15.03 -3.60 10.24
N GLY A 51 13.75 -3.90 10.05
CA GLY A 51 13.24 -4.55 8.85
C GLY A 51 13.50 -3.72 7.58
N ILE A 52 13.30 -2.40 7.66
CA ILE A 52 13.60 -1.45 6.58
C ILE A 52 15.12 -1.41 6.32
N ALA A 53 15.96 -1.31 7.36
CA ALA A 53 17.42 -1.35 7.22
C ALA A 53 17.89 -2.61 6.47
N ARG A 54 17.28 -3.76 6.76
CA ARG A 54 17.55 -5.01 6.04
C ARG A 54 17.16 -4.93 4.57
N ALA A 55 16.03 -4.31 4.26
CA ALA A 55 15.55 -4.18 2.88
C ALA A 55 16.48 -3.31 2.02
N ILE A 56 17.04 -2.23 2.59
CA ILE A 56 17.94 -1.31 1.87
C ILE A 56 19.42 -1.77 1.89
N ALA A 57 19.76 -2.82 2.64
CA ALA A 57 21.16 -3.23 2.86
C ALA A 57 21.94 -3.52 1.57
N LEU A 58 21.27 -4.02 0.54
CA LEU A 58 21.84 -4.38 -0.77
C LEU A 58 21.64 -3.29 -1.84
N ASN A 59 21.29 -2.09 -1.45
CA ASN A 59 21.00 -0.97 -2.37
C ASN A 59 20.04 -1.36 -3.51
N PRO A 60 18.84 -1.91 -3.21
CA PRO A 60 17.89 -2.32 -4.23
C PRO A 60 17.32 -1.10 -4.97
N LYS A 61 16.80 -1.32 -6.17
CA LYS A 61 16.02 -0.30 -6.91
C LYS A 61 14.52 -0.37 -6.58
N LEU A 62 14.04 -1.55 -6.19
CA LEU A 62 12.64 -1.82 -5.87
C LEU A 62 12.54 -2.54 -4.51
N ILE A 63 11.64 -2.08 -3.67
CA ILE A 63 11.28 -2.74 -2.40
C ILE A 63 9.78 -3.02 -2.40
N VAL A 64 9.40 -4.26 -2.08
CA VAL A 64 8.01 -4.63 -1.83
C VAL A 64 7.72 -4.45 -0.34
N CYS A 65 6.80 -3.55 -0.02
CA CYS A 65 6.33 -3.26 1.33
C CYS A 65 4.94 -3.89 1.51
N ASP A 66 4.88 -5.06 2.13
CA ASP A 66 3.63 -5.76 2.40
C ASP A 66 3.16 -5.41 3.81
N GLU A 67 2.12 -4.59 3.90
CA GLU A 67 1.52 -4.07 5.14
C GLU A 67 2.55 -3.53 6.16
N PRO A 68 3.49 -2.66 5.77
CA PRO A 68 4.66 -2.34 6.60
C PRO A 68 4.33 -1.57 7.87
N VAL A 69 3.12 -1.08 8.04
CA VAL A 69 2.71 -0.26 9.20
C VAL A 69 1.43 -0.75 9.89
N SER A 70 0.83 -1.86 9.45
CA SER A 70 -0.47 -2.34 9.94
C SER A 70 -0.50 -2.72 11.43
N ALA A 71 0.63 -3.15 11.99
CA ALA A 71 0.77 -3.57 13.39
C ALA A 71 1.31 -2.46 14.32
N LEU A 72 1.35 -1.21 13.85
CA LEU A 72 1.90 -0.08 14.60
C LEU A 72 0.78 0.88 15.03
N ASP A 73 0.97 1.55 16.17
CA ASP A 73 0.12 2.67 16.57
C ASP A 73 0.29 3.87 15.61
N VAL A 74 -0.72 4.74 15.55
CA VAL A 74 -0.80 5.85 14.58
C VAL A 74 0.42 6.78 14.63
N SER A 75 0.98 7.02 15.83
CA SER A 75 2.12 7.90 16.00
C SER A 75 3.39 7.30 15.40
N ILE A 76 3.66 6.03 15.71
CA ILE A 76 4.80 5.28 15.18
C ILE A 76 4.63 5.02 13.68
N GLN A 77 3.41 4.74 13.22
CA GLN A 77 3.09 4.60 11.81
C GLN A 77 3.50 5.83 11.00
N SER A 78 3.16 7.04 11.48
CA SER A 78 3.53 8.30 10.82
C SER A 78 5.06 8.48 10.73
N GLN A 79 5.79 8.12 11.79
CA GLN A 79 7.26 8.17 11.80
C GLN A 79 7.88 7.20 10.79
N VAL A 80 7.34 5.99 10.68
CA VAL A 80 7.84 4.98 9.71
C VAL A 80 7.53 5.40 8.27
N LEU A 81 6.36 6.00 8.01
CA LEU A 81 6.01 6.50 6.69
C LEU A 81 6.91 7.66 6.24
N ASN A 82 7.22 8.60 7.15
CA ASN A 82 8.17 9.66 6.87
C ASN A 82 9.57 9.09 6.58
N LEU A 83 10.05 8.16 7.41
CA LEU A 83 11.32 7.47 7.16
C LEU A 83 11.37 6.80 5.77
N LEU A 84 10.29 6.14 5.35
CA LEU A 84 10.22 5.52 4.01
C LEU A 84 10.32 6.57 2.90
N LYS A 85 9.70 7.75 3.07
CA LYS A 85 9.84 8.86 2.10
C LYS A 85 11.26 9.42 2.05
N ASP A 86 11.87 9.66 3.21
CA ASP A 86 13.24 10.16 3.29
C ASP A 86 14.21 9.18 2.59
N LEU A 87 14.07 7.88 2.85
CA LEU A 87 14.86 6.84 2.21
C LEU A 87 14.57 6.72 0.71
N GLN A 88 13.34 6.95 0.28
CA GLN A 88 12.97 6.95 -1.14
C GLN A 88 13.72 8.03 -1.90
N GLU A 89 13.80 9.24 -1.33
CA GLU A 89 14.50 10.37 -1.93
C GLU A 89 16.02 10.14 -1.91
N GLU A 90 16.59 9.75 -0.75
CA GLU A 90 18.01 9.56 -0.54
C GLU A 90 18.59 8.46 -1.43
N TYR A 91 17.93 7.28 -1.45
CA TYR A 91 18.39 6.09 -2.17
C TYR A 91 17.74 5.93 -3.55
N ARG A 92 16.85 6.84 -3.97
CA ARG A 92 16.09 6.78 -5.23
C ARG A 92 15.32 5.46 -5.39
N LEU A 93 14.64 5.04 -4.34
CA LEU A 93 13.94 3.78 -4.29
C LEU A 93 12.58 3.84 -4.99
N THR A 94 12.19 2.74 -5.59
CA THR A 94 10.81 2.49 -6.00
C THR A 94 10.15 1.56 -4.98
N TYR A 95 8.94 1.90 -4.53
CA TYR A 95 8.15 1.05 -3.64
C TYR A 95 6.97 0.41 -4.37
N LEU A 96 6.76 -0.89 -4.17
CA LEU A 96 5.48 -1.53 -4.36
C LEU A 96 4.85 -1.66 -2.97
N PHE A 97 3.92 -0.76 -2.64
CA PHE A 97 3.34 -0.64 -1.31
C PHE A 97 1.96 -1.29 -1.25
N ILE A 98 1.77 -2.31 -0.41
CA ILE A 98 0.52 -3.01 -0.21
C ILE A 98 -0.05 -2.59 1.14
N SER A 99 -1.29 -2.11 1.16
CA SER A 99 -1.98 -1.69 2.38
C SER A 99 -3.50 -1.73 2.20
N HIS A 100 -4.20 -1.96 3.29
CA HIS A 100 -5.65 -1.81 3.39
C HIS A 100 -6.07 -0.44 3.97
N ASP A 101 -5.13 0.37 4.49
CA ASP A 101 -5.39 1.71 4.98
C ASP A 101 -5.25 2.73 3.86
N LEU A 102 -6.40 3.26 3.43
CA LEU A 102 -6.48 4.24 2.34
C LEU A 102 -5.81 5.58 2.68
N SER A 103 -5.76 5.96 3.96
CA SER A 103 -5.10 7.20 4.39
C SER A 103 -3.58 7.07 4.24
N VAL A 104 -3.05 5.90 4.58
CA VAL A 104 -1.63 5.56 4.37
C VAL A 104 -1.28 5.57 2.89
N VAL A 105 -2.09 4.89 2.07
CA VAL A 105 -1.89 4.85 0.61
C VAL A 105 -1.91 6.25 0.01
N LYS A 106 -2.87 7.11 0.42
CA LYS A 106 -2.96 8.50 -0.03
C LYS A 106 -1.70 9.31 0.29
N PHE A 107 -1.08 9.02 1.43
CA PHE A 107 0.11 9.74 1.89
C PHE A 107 1.39 9.34 1.13
N ILE A 108 1.56 8.03 0.84
CA ILE A 108 2.85 7.52 0.34
C ILE A 108 2.89 7.26 -1.17
N ALA A 109 1.74 6.98 -1.80
CA ALA A 109 1.72 6.49 -3.17
C ALA A 109 1.52 7.60 -4.20
N ASP A 110 2.31 7.60 -5.29
CA ASP A 110 2.09 8.43 -6.47
C ASP A 110 0.98 7.86 -7.36
N ARG A 111 0.93 6.55 -7.47
CA ARG A 111 -0.06 5.79 -8.24
C ARG A 111 -0.68 4.68 -7.40
N VAL A 112 -1.96 4.43 -7.61
CA VAL A 112 -2.71 3.40 -6.88
C VAL A 112 -3.30 2.39 -7.85
N CYS A 113 -3.21 1.12 -7.47
CA CYS A 113 -3.92 0.01 -8.10
C CYS A 113 -4.94 -0.52 -7.08
N VAL A 114 -6.22 -0.33 -7.37
CA VAL A 114 -7.31 -0.88 -6.54
C VAL A 114 -7.65 -2.28 -7.01
N MET A 115 -7.69 -3.22 -6.08
CA MET A 115 -7.99 -4.62 -6.36
C MET A 115 -9.17 -5.12 -5.52
N PHE A 116 -9.96 -6.02 -6.09
CA PHE A 116 -11.04 -6.73 -5.40
C PHE A 116 -11.04 -8.20 -5.79
N LEU A 117 -10.97 -9.10 -4.80
CA LEU A 117 -10.90 -10.55 -4.98
C LEU A 117 -9.89 -10.99 -6.08
N GLY A 118 -8.66 -10.46 -6.00
CA GLY A 118 -7.58 -10.79 -6.93
C GLY A 118 -7.68 -10.14 -8.31
N SER A 119 -8.75 -9.37 -8.59
CA SER A 119 -8.92 -8.67 -9.88
C SER A 119 -8.66 -7.18 -9.72
N VAL A 120 -8.00 -6.58 -10.71
CA VAL A 120 -7.79 -5.14 -10.78
C VAL A 120 -9.11 -4.45 -11.14
N CYS A 121 -9.47 -3.42 -10.38
CA CYS A 121 -10.63 -2.57 -10.61
C CYS A 121 -10.26 -1.26 -11.31
N GLU A 122 -9.25 -0.59 -10.77
CA GLU A 122 -8.83 0.73 -11.26
C GLU A 122 -7.34 0.97 -10.97
N VAL A 123 -6.63 1.61 -11.91
CA VAL A 123 -5.24 2.04 -11.75
C VAL A 123 -5.11 3.49 -12.21
N GLY A 124 -4.46 4.33 -11.41
CA GLY A 124 -4.26 5.74 -11.77
C GLY A 124 -3.40 6.50 -10.81
N GLU A 125 -3.17 7.76 -11.10
CA GLU A 125 -2.56 8.73 -10.21
C GLU A 125 -3.40 8.88 -8.93
N THR A 126 -2.74 8.88 -7.77
CA THR A 126 -3.39 8.89 -6.46
C THR A 126 -4.42 10.02 -6.34
N LYS A 127 -4.04 11.25 -6.64
CA LYS A 127 -4.93 12.40 -6.52
C LYS A 127 -6.19 12.24 -7.36
N LYS A 128 -6.06 11.90 -8.64
CA LYS A 128 -7.19 11.72 -9.57
C LYS A 128 -8.12 10.60 -9.13
N LEU A 129 -7.56 9.50 -8.60
CA LEU A 129 -8.33 8.35 -8.16
C LEU A 129 -9.13 8.65 -6.88
N TYR A 130 -8.55 9.43 -5.94
CA TYR A 130 -9.23 9.83 -4.70
C TYR A 130 -10.31 10.89 -4.94
N ASP A 131 -10.06 11.85 -5.83
CA ASP A 131 -10.98 12.96 -6.11
C ASP A 131 -12.14 12.51 -7.03
N HIS A 132 -11.86 11.70 -8.04
CA HIS A 132 -12.79 11.28 -9.08
C HIS A 132 -12.65 9.79 -9.42
N PRO A 133 -13.05 8.87 -8.52
CA PRO A 133 -13.00 7.43 -8.77
C PRO A 133 -13.95 7.06 -9.91
N LEU A 134 -13.47 6.23 -10.84
CA LEU A 134 -14.26 5.77 -12.01
C LEU A 134 -14.85 4.37 -11.80
N HIS A 135 -14.21 3.50 -11.01
CA HIS A 135 -14.80 2.21 -10.69
C HIS A 135 -15.75 2.33 -9.48
N PRO A 136 -16.95 1.75 -9.50
CA PRO A 136 -17.87 1.80 -8.37
C PRO A 136 -17.29 1.34 -7.04
N TYR A 137 -16.47 0.28 -7.05
CA TYR A 137 -15.78 -0.18 -5.85
C TYR A 137 -14.78 0.85 -5.31
N THR A 138 -13.99 1.49 -6.19
CA THR A 138 -13.07 2.56 -5.81
C THR A 138 -13.81 3.71 -5.16
N ARG A 139 -14.94 4.15 -5.76
CA ARG A 139 -15.77 5.21 -5.18
C ARG A 139 -16.28 4.83 -3.80
N PHE A 140 -16.71 3.59 -3.64
CA PHE A 140 -17.17 3.09 -2.36
C PHE A 140 -16.06 3.14 -1.30
N LEU A 141 -14.85 2.68 -1.62
CA LEU A 141 -13.70 2.74 -0.72
C LEU A 141 -13.37 4.18 -0.31
N MET A 142 -13.35 5.12 -1.28
CA MET A 142 -13.07 6.55 -0.99
C MET A 142 -14.13 7.17 -0.10
N ASN A 143 -15.40 6.81 -0.26
CA ASN A 143 -16.51 7.29 0.59
C ASN A 143 -16.47 6.71 2.01
N ALA A 144 -15.80 5.57 2.21
CA ALA A 144 -15.63 4.96 3.53
C ALA A 144 -14.56 5.66 4.39
N ILE A 145 -13.66 6.45 3.77
CA ILE A 145 -12.62 7.18 4.51
C ILE A 145 -13.28 8.18 5.47
N PRO A 146 -12.94 8.15 6.77
CA PRO A 146 -13.43 9.13 7.72
C PRO A 146 -12.99 10.54 7.34
N LYS A 147 -13.95 11.47 7.23
CA LYS A 147 -13.64 12.89 7.04
C LYS A 147 -13.52 13.56 8.40
N ALA A 148 -12.50 14.38 8.58
CA ALA A 148 -12.26 15.10 9.83
C ALA A 148 -13.31 16.17 10.13
N ASP A 149 -14.11 16.59 9.13
CA ASP A 149 -15.15 17.60 9.30
C ASP A 149 -16.47 16.98 9.82
N PRO A 150 -16.92 17.32 11.03
CA PRO A 150 -18.17 16.83 11.61
C PRO A 150 -19.41 17.21 10.80
N HIS A 151 -19.38 18.34 10.10
CA HIS A 151 -20.51 18.85 9.31
C HIS A 151 -20.75 18.04 8.02
N LEU A 152 -19.76 17.26 7.57
CA LEU A 152 -19.88 16.37 6.41
C LEU A 152 -20.43 14.98 6.76
N ARG A 153 -20.77 14.72 8.04
CA ARG A 153 -21.35 13.45 8.51
C ARG A 153 -22.80 13.21 8.06
N THR A 154 -23.48 14.20 7.53
CA THR A 154 -24.94 14.17 7.22
C THR A 154 -25.30 13.56 5.88
N LYS A 155 -24.34 13.21 5.03
CA LYS A 155 -24.66 12.43 3.83
C LYS A 155 -24.70 10.96 4.20
N GLU A 156 -25.85 10.33 4.02
CA GLU A 156 -26.02 8.86 4.13
C GLU A 156 -24.87 8.18 3.42
N LYS A 157 -24.05 7.43 4.20
CA LYS A 157 -23.03 6.59 3.60
C LYS A 157 -23.77 5.53 2.79
N GLU A 158 -23.57 5.50 1.48
CA GLU A 158 -24.01 4.38 0.65
C GLU A 158 -23.41 3.09 1.24
N LEU A 159 -24.20 2.38 2.03
CA LEU A 159 -23.81 1.10 2.57
C LEU A 159 -23.87 0.05 1.46
N LEU A 160 -22.77 -0.64 1.25
CA LEU A 160 -22.80 -1.80 0.35
C LEU A 160 -23.74 -2.86 0.94
N SER A 161 -24.79 -3.18 0.21
CA SER A 161 -25.64 -4.33 0.51
C SER A 161 -24.95 -5.63 0.10
N GLY A 162 -25.27 -6.72 0.79
CA GLY A 162 -24.79 -8.07 0.51
C GLY A 162 -23.48 -8.47 1.21
N GLU A 163 -23.29 -9.76 1.33
CA GLU A 163 -22.10 -10.37 1.92
C GLU A 163 -20.87 -10.24 0.99
N ILE A 164 -19.69 -10.27 1.59
CA ILE A 164 -18.43 -10.32 0.81
C ILE A 164 -18.32 -11.71 0.20
N PRO A 165 -18.25 -11.85 -1.14
CA PRO A 165 -18.12 -13.14 -1.78
C PRO A 165 -16.84 -13.87 -1.36
N SER A 166 -16.89 -15.20 -1.32
CA SER A 166 -15.74 -16.03 -0.98
C SER A 166 -14.61 -15.86 -2.03
N PRO A 167 -13.36 -15.66 -1.59
CA PRO A 167 -12.22 -15.63 -2.51
C PRO A 167 -11.91 -17.01 -3.12
N VAL A 168 -12.38 -18.11 -2.51
CA VAL A 168 -12.18 -19.47 -3.00
C VAL A 168 -13.05 -19.74 -4.22
N ASN A 169 -14.30 -19.26 -4.19
CA ASN A 169 -15.26 -19.37 -5.30
C ASN A 169 -15.75 -17.96 -5.66
N PRO A 170 -14.93 -17.14 -6.33
CA PRO A 170 -15.29 -15.78 -6.67
C PRO A 170 -16.40 -15.75 -7.73
N PRO A 171 -17.26 -14.72 -7.72
CA PRO A 171 -18.31 -14.55 -8.71
C PRO A 171 -17.78 -14.56 -10.15
N SER A 172 -18.58 -15.03 -11.10
CA SER A 172 -18.29 -14.92 -12.54
C SER A 172 -18.28 -13.46 -13.01
N GLY A 173 -17.73 -13.18 -14.17
CA GLY A 173 -17.69 -11.84 -14.73
C GLY A 173 -16.93 -10.83 -13.84
N CYS A 174 -17.50 -9.63 -13.65
CA CYS A 174 -16.97 -8.63 -12.73
C CYS A 174 -17.11 -9.12 -11.28
N LYS A 175 -16.02 -9.30 -10.56
CA LYS A 175 -16.01 -9.83 -9.19
C LYS A 175 -16.84 -8.99 -8.21
N PHE A 176 -17.00 -7.70 -8.49
CA PHE A 176 -17.78 -6.77 -7.66
C PHE A 176 -19.26 -6.71 -8.01
N HIS A 177 -19.74 -7.37 -9.08
CA HIS A 177 -21.11 -7.21 -9.58
C HIS A 177 -22.20 -7.52 -8.54
N THR A 178 -21.99 -8.50 -7.66
CA THR A 178 -22.95 -8.90 -6.61
C THR A 178 -23.24 -7.80 -5.58
N ARG A 179 -22.36 -6.80 -5.47
CA ARG A 179 -22.43 -5.69 -4.53
C ARG A 179 -22.47 -4.32 -5.22
N CYS A 180 -22.40 -4.30 -6.54
CA CYS A 180 -22.35 -3.08 -7.32
C CYS A 180 -23.78 -2.51 -7.55
N PRO A 181 -24.09 -1.29 -7.11
CA PRO A 181 -25.41 -0.69 -7.34
C PRO A 181 -25.68 -0.36 -8.82
N TYR A 182 -24.65 -0.41 -9.66
CA TYR A 182 -24.72 -0.16 -11.11
C TYR A 182 -24.62 -1.45 -11.93
N ALA A 183 -24.69 -2.63 -11.27
CA ALA A 183 -24.53 -3.90 -11.96
C ALA A 183 -25.67 -4.09 -12.98
N GLN A 184 -25.30 -4.54 -14.17
CA GLN A 184 -26.19 -5.01 -15.22
C GLN A 184 -25.92 -6.47 -15.53
N GLU A 185 -26.78 -7.10 -16.32
CA GLU A 185 -26.71 -8.55 -16.62
C GLU A 185 -25.33 -8.99 -17.17
N ILE A 186 -24.72 -8.18 -18.02
CA ILE A 186 -23.39 -8.42 -18.58
C ILE A 186 -22.30 -8.49 -17.51
N CYS A 187 -22.44 -7.74 -16.39
CA CYS A 187 -21.46 -7.75 -15.31
C CYS A 187 -21.31 -9.10 -14.63
N GLY A 188 -22.36 -9.90 -14.61
CA GLY A 188 -22.32 -11.27 -14.07
C GLY A 188 -21.83 -12.31 -15.07
N LYS A 189 -21.88 -12.01 -16.36
CA LYS A 189 -21.55 -12.96 -17.44
C LYS A 189 -20.12 -12.85 -17.93
N GLU A 190 -19.63 -11.61 -18.12
CA GLU A 190 -18.37 -11.31 -18.77
C GLU A 190 -17.43 -10.51 -17.88
N GLN A 191 -16.13 -10.77 -18.03
CA GLN A 191 -15.12 -9.93 -17.38
C GLN A 191 -15.10 -8.54 -18.03
N PRO A 192 -15.08 -7.45 -17.24
CA PRO A 192 -15.06 -6.12 -17.81
C PRO A 192 -13.78 -5.87 -18.60
N PRO A 193 -13.87 -5.21 -19.77
CA PRO A 193 -12.71 -4.82 -20.54
C PRO A 193 -11.91 -3.74 -19.81
N CYS A 194 -10.60 -3.68 -20.11
CA CYS A 194 -9.77 -2.55 -19.69
C CYS A 194 -10.10 -1.34 -20.56
N ARG A 195 -10.61 -0.28 -19.96
CA ARG A 195 -10.83 1.03 -20.59
C ARG A 195 -9.77 2.02 -20.11
N THR A 196 -9.29 2.86 -21.00
CA THR A 196 -8.25 3.86 -20.69
C THR A 196 -8.86 5.26 -20.72
N PHE A 197 -8.65 6.04 -19.65
CA PHE A 197 -9.07 7.43 -19.51
C PHE A 197 -7.86 8.29 -19.18
N GLY A 198 -7.21 8.82 -20.23
CA GLY A 198 -5.93 9.49 -20.09
C GLY A 198 -4.85 8.53 -19.56
N ASP A 199 -4.32 8.77 -18.37
CA ASP A 199 -3.30 7.95 -17.68
C ASP A 199 -3.91 6.87 -16.76
N ARG A 200 -5.23 6.75 -16.72
CA ARG A 200 -5.97 5.83 -15.85
C ARG A 200 -6.46 4.60 -16.61
N LYS A 201 -6.45 3.45 -15.95
CA LYS A 201 -7.03 2.21 -16.46
C LYS A 201 -8.16 1.76 -15.54
N VAL A 202 -9.31 1.44 -16.10
CA VAL A 202 -10.52 1.03 -15.37
C VAL A 202 -11.06 -0.27 -15.97
N PHE A 203 -11.35 -1.24 -15.12
CA PHE A 203 -11.88 -2.55 -15.48
C PHE A 203 -13.36 -2.58 -15.09
N CYS A 204 -14.21 -1.90 -15.86
CA CYS A 204 -15.64 -1.78 -15.61
C CYS A 204 -16.40 -1.70 -16.93
N HIS A 205 -17.59 -2.34 -17.01
CA HIS A 205 -18.48 -2.21 -18.17
C HIS A 205 -19.11 -0.80 -18.23
N PHE A 206 -19.38 -0.21 -17.06
CA PHE A 206 -20.05 1.08 -16.88
C PHE A 206 -19.27 1.97 -15.92
N PRO A 207 -18.14 2.56 -16.33
CA PRO A 207 -17.37 3.47 -15.49
C PRO A 207 -18.20 4.69 -15.05
N LEU A 208 -17.92 5.17 -13.85
CA LEU A 208 -18.56 6.38 -13.31
C LEU A 208 -17.99 7.62 -14.02
N GLY A 209 -18.87 8.61 -14.30
CA GLY A 209 -18.43 9.88 -14.91
C GLY A 209 -18.35 9.88 -16.44
N GLU A 210 -18.62 8.77 -17.12
CA GLU A 210 -19.00 8.80 -18.53
C GLU A 210 -20.42 9.41 -18.62
N LYS A 211 -20.51 10.71 -18.82
CA LYS A 211 -21.63 11.28 -19.56
C LYS A 211 -21.19 11.21 -21.02
N GLU A 212 -21.98 10.47 -21.81
CA GLU A 212 -21.94 10.54 -23.26
C GLU A 212 -21.99 11.99 -23.73
#